data_88b3ac7be9c29a74a105eccfa7e3d5c6
#
_entry.id   88b3ac7be9c29a74a105eccfa7e3d5c6
#
_cell.length_a   1.000
_cell.length_b   1.000
_cell.length_c   1.000
_cell.angle_alpha   90.00
_cell.angle_beta   90.00
_cell.angle_gamma   90.00
#
_symmetry.space_group_name_H-M   'P 1'
#
loop_
_entity.id
_entity.type
_entity.pdbx_description
1 polymer ?
#
loop_
_entity_poly.entity_id
_entity_poly.type
_entity_poly.pdbx_seq_one_letter_code
_entity_poly.pdbx_strand_id
1 'polypeptide(L)'
;MATRDPYKKLWSSILSNGVRQDADGNWTLINSSTNKRRMDGKGSSVGGDSGSQQKPWYPAKVLVTPEEIKEIWEEQSGKCYWFGIDLDINLLYKSHPEWYPKHPLCPSIDKKDPEGDYSRDNIVISSRFANFGRNVYPFDKFGDIVQKLKDN
;
A
#
# COMPACT_ATOMS: atom_id res chain seq x y z
N MET A 1 23.02 14.55 -12.79
CA MET A 1 21.76 13.77 -12.81
C MET A 1 21.35 13.49 -11.37
N ALA A 2 20.14 13.84 -11.00
CA ALA A 2 19.60 13.42 -9.72
C ALA A 2 19.50 11.90 -9.71
N THR A 3 20.12 11.25 -8.75
CA THR A 3 20.01 9.81 -8.54
C THR A 3 18.54 9.49 -8.24
N ARG A 4 17.97 8.59 -9.02
CA ARG A 4 16.61 8.11 -8.79
C ARG A 4 16.58 7.31 -7.49
N ASP A 5 15.86 7.83 -6.50
CA ASP A 5 15.67 7.17 -5.21
C ASP A 5 14.38 6.33 -5.25
N PRO A 6 14.48 5.00 -5.30
CA PRO A 6 13.32 4.14 -5.38
C PRO A 6 12.46 4.15 -4.11
N TYR A 7 13.05 4.38 -2.96
CA TYR A 7 12.33 4.41 -1.68
C TYR A 7 11.50 5.68 -1.56
N LYS A 8 12.03 6.79 -2.04
CA LYS A 8 11.28 8.04 -2.16
C LYS A 8 10.11 7.91 -3.14
N LYS A 9 10.31 7.14 -4.22
CA LYS A 9 9.23 6.84 -5.17
C LYS A 9 8.15 5.96 -4.55
N LEU A 10 8.50 4.92 -3.79
CA LEU A 10 7.55 4.10 -3.04
C LEU A 10 6.80 4.94 -2.01
N TRP A 11 7.50 5.77 -1.25
CA TRP A 11 6.89 6.70 -0.31
C TRP A 11 5.90 7.64 -1.00
N SER A 12 6.26 8.22 -2.12
CA SER A 12 5.37 9.10 -2.90
C SER A 12 4.11 8.39 -3.38
N SER A 13 4.17 7.09 -3.63
CA SER A 13 2.98 6.32 -4.03
C SER A 13 1.95 6.19 -2.90
N ILE A 14 2.38 6.24 -1.65
CA ILE A 14 1.48 6.22 -0.49
C ILE A 14 0.70 7.53 -0.40
N LEU A 15 1.32 8.66 -0.76
CA LEU A 15 0.73 9.98 -0.65
C LEU A 15 -0.59 10.13 -1.43
N SER A 16 -0.80 9.32 -2.45
CA SER A 16 -2.06 9.31 -3.21
C SER A 16 -3.25 8.73 -2.44
N ASN A 17 -2.99 7.99 -1.36
CA ASN A 17 -4.00 7.24 -0.58
C ASN A 17 -4.13 7.71 0.87
N GLY A 18 -3.32 8.67 1.30
CA GLY A 18 -3.25 9.07 2.68
C GLY A 18 -3.34 10.57 2.89
N VAL A 19 -2.92 10.98 4.06
CA VAL A 19 -2.75 12.38 4.43
C VAL A 19 -1.31 12.62 4.83
N ARG A 20 -0.84 13.85 4.64
CA ARG A 20 0.45 14.31 5.14
C ARG A 20 0.27 15.47 6.09
N GLN A 21 1.22 15.65 6.96
CA GLN A 21 1.30 16.83 7.80
C GLN A 21 1.89 18.01 6.99
N ASP A 22 1.25 19.17 7.06
CA ASP A 22 1.82 20.41 6.50
C ASP A 22 2.88 21.01 7.44
N ALA A 23 3.47 22.14 7.04
CA ALA A 23 4.48 22.83 7.82
C ALA A 23 3.99 23.30 9.21
N ASP A 24 2.69 23.50 9.36
CA ASP A 24 2.05 23.94 10.60
C ASP A 24 1.58 22.77 11.49
N GLY A 25 1.84 21.53 11.06
CA GLY A 25 1.47 20.33 11.77
C GLY A 25 0.04 19.84 11.53
N ASN A 26 -0.71 20.44 10.59
CA ASN A 26 -2.04 20.00 10.24
C ASN A 26 -2.01 18.85 9.23
N TRP A 27 -2.93 17.90 9.38
CA TRP A 27 -3.08 16.81 8.41
C TRP A 27 -3.86 17.26 7.19
N THR A 28 -3.27 17.14 6.02
CA THR A 28 -3.87 17.50 4.74
C THR A 28 -4.14 16.27 3.89
N LEU A 29 -5.30 16.24 3.24
CA LEU A 29 -5.67 15.19 2.30
C LEU A 29 -4.88 15.35 1.00
N ILE A 30 -4.24 14.28 0.55
CA ILE A 30 -3.37 14.29 -0.63
C ILE A 30 -4.16 14.06 -1.90
N ASN A 31 -5.21 13.25 -1.83
CA ASN A 31 -6.09 12.99 -2.95
C ASN A 31 -7.52 13.43 -2.63
N SER A 32 -7.84 14.67 -2.97
CA SER A 32 -9.12 15.29 -2.64
C SER A 32 -10.35 14.61 -3.26
N SER A 33 -10.22 14.04 -4.44
CA SER A 33 -11.35 13.40 -5.13
C SER A 33 -11.77 12.07 -4.50
N THR A 34 -10.81 11.27 -4.10
CA THR A 34 -11.06 10.00 -3.41
C THR A 34 -11.44 10.22 -1.95
N ASN A 35 -10.80 11.19 -1.31
CA ASN A 35 -10.99 11.47 0.11
C ASN A 35 -12.30 12.19 0.41
N LYS A 36 -12.81 13.03 -0.50
CA LYS A 36 -14.10 13.70 -0.31
C LYS A 36 -15.26 12.71 -0.17
N ARG A 37 -15.25 11.64 -0.96
CA ARG A 37 -16.25 10.57 -0.87
C ARG A 37 -16.15 9.79 0.43
N ARG A 38 -14.96 9.66 0.98
CA ARG A 38 -14.69 8.90 2.21
C ARG A 38 -15.03 9.70 3.46
N MET A 39 -14.79 11.01 3.45
CA MET A 39 -15.15 11.90 4.57
C MET A 39 -16.65 12.16 4.68
N ASP A 40 -17.38 12.10 3.56
CA ASP A 40 -18.84 12.30 3.54
C ASP A 40 -19.62 11.07 4.05
N GLY A 41 -18.95 10.05 4.56
CA GLY A 41 -19.58 8.80 5.01
C GLY A 41 -20.23 7.98 3.89
N LYS A 42 -20.12 8.46 2.66
CA LYS A 42 -20.57 7.77 1.45
C LYS A 42 -19.40 6.97 0.90
N GLY A 43 -18.97 5.96 1.64
CA GLY A 43 -18.02 5.00 1.11
C GLY A 43 -18.55 4.47 -0.21
N SER A 44 -17.76 4.55 -1.29
CA SER A 44 -18.07 3.76 -2.45
C SER A 44 -17.91 2.31 -2.02
N SER A 45 -19.02 1.65 -1.77
CA SER A 45 -19.06 0.21 -1.71
C SER A 45 -18.71 -0.32 -3.08
N VAL A 46 -17.44 -0.63 -3.26
CA VAL A 46 -17.04 -1.55 -4.31
C VAL A 46 -17.47 -2.93 -3.82
N GLY A 47 -18.60 -3.40 -4.28
CA GLY A 47 -19.18 -4.65 -3.84
C GLY A 47 -20.28 -4.41 -2.81
N GLY A 48 -21.49 -4.16 -3.29
CA GLY A 48 -22.64 -3.94 -2.44
C GLY A 48 -22.90 -5.07 -1.47
N ASP A 49 -22.88 -4.75 -0.22
CA ASP A 49 -23.77 -5.36 0.74
C ASP A 49 -24.48 -4.24 1.49
N SER A 50 -25.73 -4.09 1.20
CA SER A 50 -26.63 -3.04 1.69
C SER A 50 -27.07 -3.33 3.13
N GLY A 51 -26.13 -3.50 4.06
CA GLY A 51 -26.52 -3.81 5.43
C GLY A 51 -25.46 -3.60 6.50
N SER A 52 -24.22 -3.39 6.15
CA SER A 52 -23.19 -3.12 7.15
C SER A 52 -23.25 -1.65 7.57
N GLN A 53 -23.38 -1.40 8.85
CA GLN A 53 -23.15 -0.08 9.42
C GLN A 53 -21.78 0.41 8.93
N GLN A 54 -21.77 1.45 8.11
CA GLN A 54 -20.56 2.04 7.63
C GLN A 54 -19.79 2.60 8.83
N LYS A 55 -18.68 1.95 9.19
CA LYS A 55 -17.73 2.54 10.14
C LYS A 55 -17.27 3.88 9.59
N PRO A 56 -17.18 4.93 10.41
CA PRO A 56 -16.62 6.21 9.97
C PRO A 56 -15.22 5.96 9.41
N TRP A 57 -15.00 6.39 8.19
CA TRP A 57 -13.74 6.19 7.51
C TRP A 57 -12.80 7.37 7.77
N TYR A 58 -11.67 7.08 8.38
CA TYR A 58 -10.63 8.08 8.61
C TYR A 58 -9.52 7.91 7.58
N PRO A 59 -9.08 8.98 6.92
CA PRO A 59 -7.94 8.90 6.01
C PRO A 59 -6.69 8.44 6.77
N ALA A 60 -6.00 7.43 6.24
CA ALA A 60 -4.78 6.93 6.83
C ALA A 60 -3.69 8.01 6.80
N LYS A 61 -3.02 8.20 7.93
CA LYS A 61 -1.88 9.10 8.05
C LYS A 61 -0.63 8.44 7.46
N VAL A 62 0.25 9.24 6.88
CA VAL A 62 1.55 8.80 6.36
C VAL A 62 2.62 9.21 7.37
N LEU A 63 3.00 8.27 8.21
CA LEU A 63 3.97 8.46 9.30
C LEU A 63 5.35 7.90 8.96
N VAL A 64 5.41 6.96 8.00
CA VAL A 64 6.65 6.32 7.56
C VAL A 64 7.48 7.27 6.68
N THR A 65 8.79 7.19 6.81
CA THR A 65 9.75 7.93 6.01
C THR A 65 10.33 7.08 4.86
N PRO A 66 10.92 7.70 3.82
CA PRO A 66 11.63 6.95 2.78
C PRO A 66 12.79 6.11 3.32
N GLU A 67 13.48 6.58 4.35
CA GLU A 67 14.56 5.87 5.04
C GLU A 67 14.05 4.58 5.70
N GLU A 68 12.92 4.66 6.38
CA GLU A 68 12.28 3.48 6.99
C GLU A 68 11.78 2.49 5.93
N ILE A 69 11.32 2.95 4.78
CA ILE A 69 10.97 2.08 3.65
C ILE A 69 12.21 1.34 3.13
N LYS A 70 13.36 2.00 3.08
CA LYS A 70 14.63 1.36 2.72
C LYS A 70 15.01 0.28 3.73
N GLU A 71 14.87 0.54 5.01
CA GLU A 71 15.12 -0.45 6.06
C GLU A 71 14.22 -1.69 5.90
N ILE A 72 12.92 -1.49 5.65
CA ILE A 72 11.98 -2.60 5.39
C ILE A 72 12.41 -3.41 4.16
N TRP A 73 12.82 -2.75 3.08
CA TRP A 73 13.34 -3.42 1.89
C TRP A 73 14.55 -4.30 2.20
N GLU A 74 15.49 -3.77 2.97
CA GLU A 74 16.70 -4.50 3.38
C GLU A 74 16.37 -5.68 4.31
N GLU A 75 15.49 -5.49 5.28
CA GLU A 75 15.01 -6.56 6.18
C GLU A 75 14.29 -7.68 5.41
N GLN A 76 13.52 -7.34 4.38
CA GLN A 76 12.86 -8.30 3.51
C GLN A 76 13.79 -8.89 2.44
N SER A 77 15.06 -8.45 2.36
CA SER A 77 16.04 -8.86 1.34
C SER A 77 15.53 -8.65 -0.10
N GLY A 78 14.78 -7.59 -0.34
CA GLY A 78 14.20 -7.27 -1.65
C GLY A 78 13.11 -8.25 -2.11
N LYS A 79 12.52 -9.01 -1.20
CA LYS A 79 11.49 -10.02 -1.49
C LYS A 79 10.09 -9.54 -1.12
N CYS A 80 9.11 -10.07 -1.83
CA CYS A 80 7.71 -9.90 -1.48
C CYS A 80 7.43 -10.49 -0.10
N TYR A 81 6.87 -9.70 0.80
CA TYR A 81 6.53 -10.16 2.15
C TYR A 81 5.64 -11.40 2.16
N TRP A 82 4.63 -11.45 1.30
CA TRP A 82 3.66 -12.55 1.27
C TRP A 82 4.19 -13.81 0.60
N PHE A 83 4.82 -13.68 -0.56
CA PHE A 83 5.21 -14.83 -1.39
C PHE A 83 6.68 -15.22 -1.26
N GLY A 84 7.54 -14.35 -0.70
CA GLY A 84 8.96 -14.59 -0.58
C GLY A 84 9.72 -14.62 -1.92
N ILE A 85 9.11 -14.17 -3.00
CA ILE A 85 9.72 -14.05 -4.32
C ILE A 85 10.50 -12.75 -4.45
N ASP A 86 11.53 -12.74 -5.29
CA ASP A 86 12.32 -11.55 -5.56
C ASP A 86 11.49 -10.48 -6.27
N LEU A 87 11.64 -9.24 -5.82
CA LEU A 87 11.06 -8.08 -6.44
C LEU A 87 12.15 -7.31 -7.20
N ASP A 88 11.79 -6.74 -8.35
CA ASP A 88 12.68 -5.85 -9.09
C ASP A 88 12.29 -4.39 -8.86
N ILE A 89 13.10 -3.69 -8.07
CA ILE A 89 12.87 -2.28 -7.74
C ILE A 89 12.93 -1.36 -8.95
N ASN A 90 13.62 -1.76 -10.03
CA ASN A 90 13.71 -1.00 -11.27
C ASN A 90 12.36 -0.94 -12.02
N LEU A 91 11.44 -1.87 -11.75
CA LEU A 91 10.08 -1.86 -12.30
C LEU A 91 9.27 -0.62 -11.90
N LEU A 92 9.67 0.07 -10.83
CA LEU A 92 9.06 1.35 -10.42
C LEU A 92 9.21 2.45 -11.48
N TYR A 93 10.20 2.35 -12.35
CA TYR A 93 10.55 3.36 -13.35
C TYR A 93 10.21 2.96 -14.79
N LYS A 94 9.70 1.75 -14.98
CA LYS A 94 9.37 1.21 -16.30
C LYS A 94 7.86 1.23 -16.54
N SER A 95 7.47 1.51 -17.78
CA SER A 95 6.13 1.26 -18.27
C SER A 95 6.07 -0.14 -18.87
N HIS A 96 5.05 -0.89 -18.51
CA HIS A 96 4.82 -2.24 -19.02
C HIS A 96 3.40 -2.30 -19.59
N PRO A 97 3.21 -1.88 -20.86
CA PRO A 97 1.87 -1.80 -21.47
C PRO A 97 1.15 -3.14 -21.51
N GLU A 98 1.88 -4.26 -21.57
CA GLU A 98 1.33 -5.62 -21.48
C GLU A 98 0.76 -5.95 -20.08
N TRP A 99 1.16 -5.19 -19.06
CA TRP A 99 0.72 -5.36 -17.68
C TRP A 99 0.09 -4.07 -17.16
N TYR A 100 -1.12 -3.76 -17.60
CA TYR A 100 -1.78 -2.53 -17.17
C TYR A 100 -2.22 -2.59 -15.69
N PRO A 101 -1.94 -1.52 -14.92
CA PRO A 101 -1.11 -0.35 -15.24
C PRO A 101 0.38 -0.55 -14.96
N LYS A 102 0.78 -1.62 -14.29
CA LYS A 102 2.17 -1.93 -13.93
C LYS A 102 2.40 -3.43 -13.83
N HIS A 103 3.67 -3.81 -13.95
CA HIS A 103 4.09 -5.19 -13.82
C HIS A 103 3.68 -5.80 -12.46
N PRO A 104 3.18 -7.05 -12.41
CA PRO A 104 2.71 -7.69 -11.18
C PRO A 104 3.79 -7.87 -10.10
N LEU A 105 5.06 -7.95 -10.48
CA LEU A 105 6.20 -8.03 -9.55
C LEU A 105 6.78 -6.66 -9.16
N CYS A 106 6.16 -5.57 -9.59
CA CYS A 106 6.54 -4.24 -9.16
C CYS A 106 6.34 -4.11 -7.63
N PRO A 107 7.35 -3.59 -6.89
CA PRO A 107 7.19 -3.33 -5.47
C PRO A 107 6.02 -2.40 -5.17
N SER A 108 5.29 -2.70 -4.12
CA SER A 108 4.13 -1.92 -3.66
C SER A 108 4.10 -1.91 -2.13
N ILE A 109 3.71 -0.78 -1.56
CA ILE A 109 3.50 -0.68 -0.11
C ILE A 109 2.14 -1.26 0.24
N ASP A 110 2.11 -2.17 1.18
CA ASP A 110 0.91 -2.81 1.70
C ASP A 110 0.81 -2.58 3.22
N LYS A 111 -0.39 -2.31 3.71
CA LYS A 111 -0.64 -2.20 5.15
C LYS A 111 -1.01 -3.56 5.73
N LYS A 112 -0.41 -3.94 6.84
CA LYS A 112 -0.78 -5.16 7.57
C LYS A 112 -2.23 -5.06 8.05
N ASP A 113 -2.54 -3.98 8.75
CA ASP A 113 -3.89 -3.59 9.11
C ASP A 113 -4.42 -2.55 8.11
N PRO A 114 -5.40 -2.89 7.26
CA PRO A 114 -5.94 -1.96 6.27
C PRO A 114 -6.59 -0.71 6.89
N GLU A 115 -7.06 -0.80 8.13
CA GLU A 115 -7.69 0.31 8.86
C GLU A 115 -6.65 1.21 9.55
N GLY A 116 -5.40 0.75 9.68
CA GLY A 116 -4.32 1.49 10.33
C GLY A 116 -3.65 2.52 9.43
N ASP A 117 -2.73 3.26 10.03
CA ASP A 117 -1.92 4.26 9.34
C ASP A 117 -0.77 3.62 8.56
N TYR A 118 -0.16 4.39 7.66
CA TYR A 118 1.11 4.03 7.00
C TYR A 118 2.27 4.33 7.95
N SER A 119 2.42 3.50 8.96
CA SER A 119 3.49 3.56 9.94
C SER A 119 4.54 2.47 9.69
N ARG A 120 5.74 2.65 10.22
CA ARG A 120 6.85 1.69 10.11
C ARG A 120 6.41 0.27 10.49
N ASP A 121 5.62 0.14 11.56
CA ASP A 121 5.18 -1.16 12.08
C ASP A 121 4.01 -1.77 11.31
N ASN A 122 3.26 -0.95 10.57
CA ASN A 122 2.05 -1.36 9.88
C ASN A 122 2.23 -1.58 8.38
N ILE A 123 3.41 -1.33 7.83
CA ILE A 123 3.67 -1.53 6.40
C ILE A 123 4.64 -2.67 6.13
N VAL A 124 4.46 -3.26 4.97
CA VAL A 124 5.39 -4.21 4.35
C VAL A 124 5.52 -3.87 2.87
N ILE A 125 6.59 -4.35 2.24
CA ILE A 125 6.73 -4.27 0.79
C ILE A 125 6.30 -5.60 0.19
N SER A 126 5.32 -5.54 -0.70
CA SER A 126 4.79 -6.71 -1.40
C SER A 126 4.88 -6.53 -2.91
N SER A 127 4.64 -7.59 -3.65
CA SER A 127 4.38 -7.45 -5.08
C SER A 127 3.03 -6.76 -5.30
N ARG A 128 2.91 -6.03 -6.40
CA ARG A 128 1.63 -5.44 -6.79
C ARG A 128 0.53 -6.50 -6.94
N PHE A 129 0.90 -7.68 -7.45
CA PHE A 129 -0.01 -8.82 -7.54
C PHE A 129 -0.55 -9.24 -6.17
N ALA A 130 0.33 -9.40 -5.17
CA ALA A 130 -0.07 -9.77 -3.82
C ALA A 130 -0.94 -8.69 -3.17
N ASN A 131 -0.58 -7.41 -3.33
CA ASN A 131 -1.32 -6.29 -2.77
C ASN A 131 -2.75 -6.20 -3.36
N PHE A 132 -2.90 -6.39 -4.65
CA PHE A 132 -4.23 -6.43 -5.29
C PHE A 132 -5.04 -7.65 -4.87
N GLY A 133 -4.42 -8.83 -4.81
CA GLY A 133 -5.10 -10.04 -4.40
C GLY A 133 -5.55 -10.00 -2.94
N ARG A 134 -4.73 -9.40 -2.08
CA ARG A 134 -5.08 -9.22 -0.69
C ARG A 134 -6.20 -8.21 -0.49
N ASN A 135 -6.13 -7.08 -1.20
CA ASN A 135 -7.10 -5.99 -1.06
C ASN A 135 -7.34 -5.62 0.42
N VAL A 136 -8.55 -5.85 0.93
CA VAL A 136 -8.93 -5.57 2.33
C VAL A 136 -9.03 -6.83 3.20
N TYR A 137 -8.59 -7.98 2.72
CA TYR A 137 -8.58 -9.19 3.54
C TYR A 137 -7.69 -9.01 4.78
N PRO A 138 -8.14 -9.45 5.96
CA PRO A 138 -7.35 -9.41 7.18
C PRO A 138 -6.00 -10.12 7.00
N PHE A 139 -5.01 -9.65 7.72
CA PHE A 139 -3.63 -10.11 7.63
C PHE A 139 -3.50 -11.63 7.83
N ASP A 140 -4.11 -12.14 8.90
CA ASP A 140 -4.11 -13.55 9.25
C ASP A 140 -4.81 -14.42 8.18
N LYS A 141 -5.97 -14.00 7.72
CA LYS A 141 -6.75 -14.70 6.71
C LYS A 141 -6.02 -14.82 5.37
N PHE A 142 -5.39 -13.73 4.93
CA PHE A 142 -4.59 -13.76 3.72
C PHE A 142 -3.33 -14.60 3.89
N GLY A 143 -2.68 -14.52 5.03
CA GLY A 143 -1.54 -15.36 5.39
C GLY A 143 -1.85 -16.85 5.31
N ASP A 144 -2.99 -17.27 5.83
CA ASP A 144 -3.46 -18.66 5.76
C ASP A 144 -3.64 -19.15 4.31
N ILE A 145 -4.18 -18.29 3.43
CA ILE A 145 -4.34 -18.61 2.01
C ILE A 145 -2.98 -18.73 1.33
N VAL A 146 -2.07 -17.79 1.59
CA VAL A 146 -0.70 -17.83 1.04
C VAL A 146 0.03 -19.10 1.49
N GLN A 147 -0.12 -19.49 2.75
CA GLN A 147 0.48 -20.73 3.26
C GLN A 147 -0.06 -21.97 2.54
N LYS A 148 -1.37 -22.06 2.34
CA LYS A 148 -1.98 -23.15 1.57
C LYS A 148 -1.48 -23.22 0.13
N LEU A 149 -1.22 -22.08 -0.50
CA LEU A 149 -0.63 -22.03 -1.85
C LEU A 149 0.82 -22.52 -1.87
N LYS A 150 1.58 -22.24 -0.82
CA LYS A 150 2.98 -22.69 -0.69
C LYS A 150 3.08 -24.18 -0.40
N ASP A 151 2.11 -24.75 0.30
CA ASP A 151 2.09 -26.16 0.70
C ASP A 151 1.65 -27.11 -0.44
N ASN A 152 1.15 -26.56 -1.54
CA ASN A 152 0.85 -27.30 -2.77
C ASN A 152 2.04 -27.32 -3.72
#